data_ddbbbc41b75d4120e63249c2278c4223
#
_entry.id   ddbbbc41b75d4120e63249c2278c4223
#
_cell.length_a   1.000
_cell.length_b   1.000
_cell.length_c   1.000
_cell.angle_alpha   90.00
_cell.angle_beta   90.00
_cell.angle_gamma   90.00
#
_symmetry.space_group_name_H-M   'P 1'
#
loop_
_entity.id
_entity.type
_entity.pdbx_description
1 polymer ?
#
loop_
_entity_poly.entity_id
_entity_poly.type
_entity_poly.pdbx_seq_one_letter_code
_entity_poly.pdbx_strand_id
1 'polypeptide(L)'
;HEDGLDFAGVERFLDVAVSDNAPVMLMGASSAYLYLLDYLDKQHKTYRLASDSRVFDTGGFKSTRTDMTVDDLYAAFARALGVDRSHCVNMYGMTELSSQIYDQNILSYYTDGSLNYSKETPSWVRSVFLDPATLAPVPDGEQGVIAHYDLANWNSCLAILTEDLGVRS
;
A
#
# COMPACT_ATOMS: atom_id res chain seq x y z
N HIS A 1 3.38 -16.77 -8.11
CA HIS A 1 2.88 -17.94 -8.86
C HIS A 1 1.37 -17.80 -9.01
N GLU A 2 0.84 -17.83 -10.23
CA GLU A 2 -0.61 -17.82 -10.53
C GLU A 2 -1.34 -19.00 -9.87
N ASP A 3 -0.63 -20.07 -9.55
CA ASP A 3 -1.18 -21.35 -9.10
C ASP A 3 -1.65 -21.37 -7.63
N GLY A 4 -1.64 -20.25 -6.93
CA GLY A 4 -2.00 -20.19 -5.51
C GLY A 4 -3.15 -19.23 -5.14
N LEU A 5 -3.67 -18.43 -6.09
CA LEU A 5 -4.72 -17.46 -5.82
C LEU A 5 -6.07 -17.94 -6.40
N ASP A 6 -7.09 -18.06 -5.55
CA ASP A 6 -8.45 -18.42 -5.97
C ASP A 6 -9.20 -17.19 -6.51
N PHE A 7 -8.85 -16.75 -7.71
CA PHE A 7 -9.51 -15.61 -8.35
C PHE A 7 -11.01 -15.85 -8.58
N ALA A 8 -11.41 -17.08 -8.88
CA ALA A 8 -12.83 -17.42 -9.02
C ALA A 8 -13.58 -17.30 -7.69
N GLY A 9 -12.91 -17.58 -6.56
CA GLY A 9 -13.42 -17.34 -5.23
C GLY A 9 -13.58 -15.86 -4.93
N VAL A 10 -12.58 -15.04 -5.27
CA VAL A 10 -12.65 -13.58 -5.15
C VAL A 10 -13.77 -13.02 -6.01
N GLU A 11 -13.90 -13.47 -7.24
CA GLU A 11 -14.97 -13.07 -8.17
C GLU A 11 -16.35 -13.33 -7.57
N ARG A 12 -16.62 -14.56 -7.08
CA ARG A 12 -17.90 -14.89 -6.41
C ARG A 12 -18.14 -14.01 -5.19
N PHE A 13 -17.11 -13.72 -4.41
CA PHE A 13 -17.22 -12.81 -3.26
C PHE A 13 -17.61 -11.39 -3.69
N LEU A 14 -17.01 -10.86 -4.75
CA LEU A 14 -17.32 -9.54 -5.29
C LEU A 14 -18.74 -9.48 -5.87
N ASP A 15 -19.17 -10.54 -6.57
CA ASP A 15 -20.54 -10.66 -7.10
C ASP A 15 -21.58 -10.55 -5.96
N VAL A 16 -21.36 -11.25 -4.85
CA VAL A 16 -22.23 -11.20 -3.67
C VAL A 16 -22.19 -9.82 -3.02
N ALA A 17 -21.01 -9.25 -2.83
CA ALA A 17 -20.85 -7.93 -2.22
C ALA A 17 -21.60 -6.83 -2.98
N VAL A 18 -21.55 -6.86 -4.32
CA VAL A 18 -22.30 -5.93 -5.17
C VAL A 18 -23.79 -6.19 -5.09
N SER A 19 -24.23 -7.47 -5.14
CA SER A 19 -25.65 -7.83 -5.02
C SER A 19 -26.26 -7.33 -3.72
N ASP A 20 -25.54 -7.46 -2.63
CA ASP A 20 -26.00 -7.08 -1.28
C ASP A 20 -25.75 -5.60 -0.97
N ASN A 21 -25.10 -4.86 -1.87
CA ASN A 21 -24.59 -3.51 -1.65
C ASN A 21 -23.78 -3.40 -0.34
N ALA A 22 -23.03 -4.44 -0.04
CA ALA A 22 -22.23 -4.52 1.18
C ALA A 22 -20.83 -3.92 0.96
N PRO A 23 -20.36 -3.01 1.84
CA PRO A 23 -18.99 -2.50 1.75
C PRO A 23 -18.01 -3.62 2.10
N VAL A 24 -16.90 -3.64 1.37
CA VAL A 24 -15.84 -4.64 1.55
C VAL A 24 -14.48 -3.99 1.69
N MET A 25 -13.58 -4.66 2.40
CA MET A 25 -12.18 -4.31 2.43
C MET A 25 -11.38 -5.43 1.76
N LEU A 26 -10.75 -5.09 0.64
CA LEU A 26 -9.82 -5.97 -0.04
C LEU A 26 -8.43 -5.73 0.54
N MET A 27 -7.76 -6.78 1.01
CA MET A 27 -6.43 -6.71 1.61
C MET A 27 -5.49 -7.65 0.87
N GLY A 28 -4.35 -7.13 0.41
CA GLY A 28 -3.40 -7.95 -0.33
C GLY A 28 -2.07 -7.26 -0.62
N ALA A 29 -1.13 -8.05 -1.13
CA ALA A 29 0.09 -7.50 -1.69
C ALA A 29 -0.20 -6.79 -3.02
N SER A 30 0.49 -5.68 -3.28
CA SER A 30 0.35 -4.94 -4.55
C SER A 30 0.56 -5.84 -5.77
N SER A 31 1.51 -6.79 -5.70
CA SER A 31 1.73 -7.78 -6.77
C SER A 31 0.55 -8.74 -6.97
N ALA A 32 -0.16 -9.14 -5.91
CA ALA A 32 -1.33 -10.01 -6.01
C ALA A 32 -2.50 -9.30 -6.71
N TYR A 33 -2.64 -8.00 -6.49
CA TYR A 33 -3.64 -7.20 -7.19
C TYR A 33 -3.39 -7.09 -8.69
N LEU A 34 -2.14 -7.08 -9.14
CA LEU A 34 -1.85 -7.11 -10.58
C LEU A 34 -2.45 -8.35 -11.25
N TYR A 35 -2.29 -9.51 -10.61
CA TYR A 35 -2.88 -10.75 -11.13
C TYR A 35 -4.41 -10.74 -11.07
N LEU A 36 -5.01 -10.21 -10.00
CA LEU A 36 -6.46 -10.06 -9.92
C LEU A 36 -7.01 -9.13 -11.01
N LEU A 37 -6.36 -7.99 -11.22
CA LEU A 37 -6.77 -7.03 -12.26
C LEU A 37 -6.64 -7.63 -13.67
N ASP A 38 -5.55 -8.33 -13.95
CA ASP A 38 -5.35 -9.06 -15.22
C ASP A 38 -6.41 -10.17 -15.40
N TYR A 39 -6.78 -10.87 -14.32
CA TYR A 39 -7.84 -11.87 -14.35
C TYR A 39 -9.19 -11.23 -14.69
N LEU A 40 -9.59 -10.17 -13.99
CA LEU A 40 -10.84 -9.46 -14.24
C LEU A 40 -10.92 -8.89 -15.66
N ASP A 41 -9.82 -8.34 -16.16
CA ASP A 41 -9.72 -7.83 -17.54
C ASP A 41 -9.94 -8.95 -18.57
N LYS A 42 -9.29 -10.10 -18.40
CA LYS A 42 -9.49 -11.30 -19.24
C LYS A 42 -10.94 -11.81 -19.23
N GLN A 43 -11.64 -11.65 -18.09
CA GLN A 43 -13.05 -12.00 -17.95
C GLN A 43 -13.99 -10.90 -18.44
N HIS A 44 -13.46 -9.74 -18.87
CA HIS A 44 -14.23 -8.53 -19.20
C HIS A 44 -15.18 -8.09 -18.07
N LYS A 45 -14.73 -8.26 -16.81
CA LYS A 45 -15.48 -7.92 -15.61
C LYS A 45 -15.01 -6.64 -14.97
N THR A 46 -15.97 -5.81 -14.59
CA THR A 46 -15.76 -4.65 -13.73
C THR A 46 -16.83 -4.63 -12.64
N TYR A 47 -16.48 -4.07 -11.50
CA TYR A 47 -17.35 -3.96 -10.34
C TYR A 47 -17.60 -2.49 -9.99
N ARG A 48 -18.70 -2.23 -9.33
CA ARG A 48 -19.00 -0.99 -8.63
C ARG A 48 -19.32 -1.35 -7.20
N LEU A 49 -18.27 -1.46 -6.40
CA LEU A 49 -18.39 -1.78 -4.98
C LEU A 49 -19.08 -0.64 -4.23
N ALA A 50 -19.70 -0.96 -3.10
CA ALA A 50 -20.35 0.04 -2.25
C ALA A 50 -19.36 1.14 -1.85
N SER A 51 -19.84 2.38 -1.69
CA SER A 51 -19.02 3.60 -1.51
C SER A 51 -18.04 3.53 -0.34
N ASP A 52 -18.38 2.75 0.70
CA ASP A 52 -17.53 2.55 1.86
C ASP A 52 -16.52 1.40 1.70
N SER A 53 -16.41 0.82 0.50
CA SER A 53 -15.40 -0.20 0.23
C SER A 53 -13.99 0.40 0.21
N ARG A 54 -13.01 -0.41 0.62
CA ARG A 54 -11.60 0.01 0.75
C ARG A 54 -10.67 -1.00 0.08
N VAL A 55 -9.55 -0.50 -0.42
CA VAL A 55 -8.41 -1.33 -0.82
C VAL A 55 -7.25 -1.05 0.11
N PHE A 56 -6.70 -2.09 0.68
CA PHE A 56 -5.45 -2.08 1.43
C PHE A 56 -4.41 -2.83 0.63
N ASP A 57 -3.31 -2.18 0.31
CA ASP A 57 -2.21 -2.81 -0.38
C ASP A 57 -0.88 -2.64 0.37
N THR A 58 0.01 -3.58 0.18
CA THR A 58 1.34 -3.58 0.80
C THR A 58 2.39 -4.15 -0.12
N GLY A 59 3.65 -3.79 0.13
CA GLY A 59 4.78 -4.21 -0.67
C GLY A 59 4.85 -3.50 -2.02
N GLY A 60 5.82 -3.91 -2.82
CA GLY A 60 6.05 -3.39 -4.15
C GLY A 60 5.71 -4.41 -5.24
N PHE A 61 5.72 -3.96 -6.48
CA PHE A 61 5.46 -4.80 -7.66
C PHE A 61 6.46 -4.59 -8.80
N LYS A 62 7.48 -3.75 -8.60
CA LYS A 62 8.48 -3.42 -9.64
C LYS A 62 9.21 -4.65 -10.21
N SER A 63 9.35 -5.71 -9.40
CA SER A 63 9.91 -6.97 -9.88
C SER A 63 8.94 -7.79 -10.75
N THR A 64 7.65 -7.49 -10.66
CA THR A 64 6.58 -8.21 -11.40
C THR A 64 6.17 -7.44 -12.66
N ARG A 65 6.07 -6.12 -12.58
CA ARG A 65 5.68 -5.21 -13.68
C ARG A 65 6.54 -3.96 -13.60
N THR A 66 7.46 -3.78 -14.52
CA THR A 66 8.34 -2.60 -14.59
C THR A 66 7.74 -1.46 -15.40
N ASP A 67 6.70 -1.72 -16.16
CA ASP A 67 5.98 -0.81 -17.03
C ASP A 67 4.80 -0.08 -16.36
N MET A 68 4.48 -0.45 -15.12
CA MET A 68 3.35 0.11 -14.38
C MET A 68 3.84 1.02 -13.24
N THR A 69 3.25 2.17 -13.11
CA THR A 69 3.47 3.07 -11.97
C THR A 69 2.49 2.77 -10.83
N VAL A 70 2.75 3.33 -9.65
CA VAL A 70 1.83 3.25 -8.51
C VAL A 70 0.49 3.91 -8.83
N ASP A 71 0.51 5.03 -9.55
CA ASP A 71 -0.71 5.74 -9.96
C ASP A 71 -1.54 4.92 -10.96
N ASP A 72 -0.89 4.17 -11.86
CA ASP A 72 -1.57 3.25 -12.78
C ASP A 72 -2.31 2.13 -12.02
N LEU A 73 -1.71 1.59 -10.95
CA LEU A 73 -2.34 0.57 -10.12
C LEU A 73 -3.63 1.12 -9.46
N TYR A 74 -3.55 2.30 -8.86
CA TYR A 74 -4.74 2.89 -8.23
C TYR A 74 -5.80 3.33 -9.25
N ALA A 75 -5.40 3.80 -10.41
CA ALA A 75 -6.32 4.04 -11.53
C ALA A 75 -6.99 2.74 -12.00
N ALA A 76 -6.28 1.62 -11.96
CA ALA A 76 -6.87 0.32 -12.28
C ALA A 76 -7.89 -0.14 -11.22
N PHE A 77 -7.66 0.11 -9.91
CA PHE A 77 -8.68 -0.13 -8.88
C PHE A 77 -9.95 0.68 -9.12
N ALA A 78 -9.83 1.96 -9.43
CA ALA A 78 -10.97 2.81 -9.75
C ALA A 78 -11.77 2.27 -10.95
N ARG A 79 -11.07 1.83 -12.01
CA ARG A 79 -11.71 1.28 -13.21
C ARG A 79 -12.37 -0.08 -12.97
N ALA A 80 -11.63 -1.01 -12.34
CA ALA A 80 -12.05 -2.40 -12.22
C ALA A 80 -13.00 -2.66 -11.03
N LEU A 81 -12.86 -1.91 -9.93
CA LEU A 81 -13.57 -2.15 -8.68
C LEU A 81 -14.48 -0.99 -8.27
N GLY A 82 -14.33 0.18 -8.88
CA GLY A 82 -15.04 1.39 -8.47
C GLY A 82 -14.54 1.98 -7.15
N VAL A 83 -13.31 1.67 -6.75
CA VAL A 83 -12.70 2.19 -5.52
C VAL A 83 -11.69 3.26 -5.86
N ASP A 84 -12.00 4.50 -5.54
CA ASP A 84 -11.13 5.65 -5.81
C ASP A 84 -9.90 5.67 -4.90
N ARG A 85 -8.87 6.42 -5.29
CA ARG A 85 -7.62 6.57 -4.54
C ARG A 85 -7.83 7.05 -3.10
N SER A 86 -8.85 7.88 -2.86
CA SER A 86 -9.25 8.35 -1.53
C SER A 86 -9.68 7.22 -0.57
N HIS A 87 -10.02 6.08 -1.11
CA HIS A 87 -10.47 4.88 -0.39
C HIS A 87 -9.45 3.75 -0.41
N CYS A 88 -8.23 4.05 -0.85
CA CYS A 88 -7.11 3.12 -0.83
C CYS A 88 -6.09 3.53 0.22
N VAL A 89 -5.51 2.57 0.92
CA VAL A 89 -4.41 2.78 1.86
C VAL A 89 -3.27 1.85 1.53
N ASN A 90 -2.06 2.41 1.45
CA ASN A 90 -0.84 1.62 1.28
C ASN A 90 -0.10 1.51 2.62
N MET A 91 0.32 0.30 2.96
CA MET A 91 1.15 0.02 4.12
C MET A 91 2.60 -0.21 3.69
N TYR A 92 3.51 0.48 4.36
CA TYR A 92 4.92 0.17 4.34
C TYR A 92 5.28 -0.61 5.61
N GLY A 93 6.00 -1.70 5.43
CA GLY A 93 6.48 -2.52 6.53
C GLY A 93 7.40 -3.62 5.99
N MET A 94 8.07 -4.27 6.92
CA MET A 94 8.98 -5.38 6.66
C MET A 94 8.97 -6.33 7.83
N THR A 95 9.48 -7.54 7.64
CA THR A 95 9.53 -8.58 8.69
C THR A 95 10.29 -8.14 9.94
N GLU A 96 11.27 -7.27 9.75
CA GLU A 96 12.17 -6.74 10.77
C GLU A 96 11.55 -5.64 11.63
N LEU A 97 10.42 -5.05 11.20
CA LEU A 97 9.66 -4.08 11.97
C LEU A 97 8.45 -4.73 12.64
N SER A 98 8.22 -4.41 13.91
CA SER A 98 6.96 -4.77 14.60
C SER A 98 5.85 -3.76 14.32
N SER A 99 6.20 -2.58 13.83
CA SER A 99 5.27 -1.50 13.53
C SER A 99 4.94 -1.42 12.05
N GLN A 100 3.73 -0.96 11.75
CA GLN A 100 3.25 -0.72 10.40
C GLN A 100 3.15 0.78 10.14
N ILE A 101 3.52 1.22 8.95
CA ILE A 101 3.56 2.63 8.55
C ILE A 101 2.59 2.81 7.39
N TYR A 102 1.58 3.65 7.57
CA TYR A 102 0.50 3.84 6.62
C TYR A 102 0.58 5.22 5.94
N ASP A 103 0.07 5.31 4.71
CA ASP A 103 -0.22 6.62 4.15
C ASP A 103 -1.41 7.29 4.87
N GLN A 104 -1.47 8.61 4.80
CA GLN A 104 -2.48 9.41 5.49
C GLN A 104 -3.72 9.68 4.62
N ASN A 105 -3.82 9.02 3.48
CA ASN A 105 -4.76 9.33 2.43
C ASN A 105 -6.22 9.31 2.89
N ILE A 106 -6.65 8.22 3.56
CA ILE A 106 -8.03 8.11 4.06
C ILE A 106 -8.29 9.14 5.17
N LEU A 107 -7.33 9.29 6.09
CA LEU A 107 -7.48 10.25 7.20
C LEU A 107 -7.63 11.68 6.68
N SER A 108 -6.75 12.14 5.79
CA SER A 108 -6.80 13.48 5.22
C SER A 108 -8.08 13.70 4.42
N TYR A 109 -8.52 12.71 3.65
CA TYR A 109 -9.77 12.82 2.89
C TYR A 109 -10.99 13.09 3.78
N TYR A 110 -11.11 12.38 4.90
CA TYR A 110 -12.23 12.58 5.84
C TYR A 110 -12.06 13.79 6.77
N THR A 111 -10.84 14.31 6.92
CA THR A 111 -10.57 15.47 7.80
C THR A 111 -10.78 16.80 7.06
N ASP A 112 -10.22 16.92 5.87
CA ASP A 112 -10.20 18.20 5.12
C ASP A 112 -10.45 18.05 3.61
N GLY A 113 -10.74 16.84 3.13
CA GLY A 113 -10.97 16.55 1.72
C GLY A 113 -9.70 16.47 0.87
N SER A 114 -8.51 16.57 1.46
CA SER A 114 -7.24 16.45 0.75
C SER A 114 -6.83 14.99 0.55
N LEU A 115 -5.84 14.76 -0.31
CA LEU A 115 -5.21 13.46 -0.50
C LEU A 115 -3.75 13.54 -0.07
N ASN A 116 -3.42 12.94 1.06
CA ASN A 116 -2.06 12.88 1.58
C ASN A 116 -1.51 11.46 1.50
N TYR A 117 -0.54 11.23 0.61
CA TYR A 117 0.10 9.93 0.40
C TYR A 117 1.38 9.75 1.20
N SER A 118 1.75 10.73 2.05
CA SER A 118 2.91 10.61 2.92
C SER A 118 2.72 9.47 3.92
N LYS A 119 3.82 8.78 4.21
CA LYS A 119 3.86 7.73 5.22
C LYS A 119 4.07 8.37 6.59
N GLU A 120 3.18 8.08 7.53
CA GLU A 120 3.34 8.55 8.90
C GLU A 120 3.75 7.39 9.82
N THR A 121 4.85 7.60 10.54
CA THR A 121 5.32 6.64 11.53
C THR A 121 4.54 6.80 12.84
N PRO A 122 4.19 5.70 13.53
CA PRO A 122 3.71 5.77 14.90
C PRO A 122 4.70 6.51 15.81
N SER A 123 4.22 7.12 16.88
CA SER A 123 5.04 7.93 17.81
C SER A 123 6.21 7.17 18.46
N TRP A 124 6.17 5.86 18.46
CA TRP A 124 7.23 4.97 18.96
C TRP A 124 8.18 4.47 17.87
N VAL A 125 8.00 4.92 16.62
CA VAL A 125 8.92 4.64 15.50
C VAL A 125 9.55 5.94 15.05
N ARG A 126 10.87 5.95 14.93
CA ARG A 126 11.62 7.05 14.33
C ARG A 126 12.29 6.59 13.05
N SER A 127 11.97 7.24 11.94
CA SER A 127 12.66 7.09 10.66
C SER A 127 13.66 8.21 10.47
N VAL A 128 14.87 7.86 10.05
CA VAL A 128 15.96 8.80 9.73
C VAL A 128 16.41 8.52 8.30
N PHE A 129 16.67 9.57 7.55
CA PHE A 129 17.11 9.48 6.15
C PHE A 129 18.58 9.81 6.09
N LEU A 130 19.38 8.88 5.55
CA LEU A 130 20.84 8.92 5.61
C LEU A 130 21.43 8.91 4.21
N ASP A 131 22.53 9.64 4.03
CA ASP A 131 23.36 9.53 2.85
C ASP A 131 23.96 8.11 2.76
N PRO A 132 23.80 7.39 1.64
CA PRO A 132 24.22 5.99 1.54
C PRO A 132 25.74 5.76 1.62
N ALA A 133 26.55 6.78 1.36
CA ALA A 133 28.00 6.67 1.37
C ALA A 133 28.59 7.02 2.74
N THR A 134 28.02 8.00 3.43
CA THR A 134 28.58 8.53 4.69
C THR A 134 27.80 8.13 5.92
N LEU A 135 26.54 7.68 5.73
CA LEU A 135 25.54 7.42 6.79
C LEU A 135 25.26 8.64 7.67
N ALA A 136 25.59 9.83 7.19
CA ALA A 136 25.19 11.08 7.84
C ALA A 136 23.72 11.40 7.49
N PRO A 137 22.95 12.00 8.41
CA PRO A 137 21.59 12.44 8.11
C PRO A 137 21.57 13.44 6.93
N VAL A 138 20.66 13.24 5.99
CA VAL A 138 20.41 14.19 4.90
C VAL A 138 19.44 15.29 5.37
N PRO A 139 19.52 16.51 4.79
CA PRO A 139 18.52 17.56 5.01
C PRO A 139 17.09 17.14 4.62
N ASP A 140 16.10 17.81 5.19
CA ASP A 140 14.72 17.67 4.79
C ASP A 140 14.54 18.03 3.31
N GLY A 141 13.75 17.25 2.58
CA GLY A 141 13.61 17.37 1.14
C GLY A 141 14.64 16.62 0.30
N GLU A 142 15.71 16.12 0.88
CA GLU A 142 16.69 15.29 0.20
C GLU A 142 16.42 13.80 0.38
N GLN A 143 16.75 13.03 -0.66
CA GLN A 143 16.57 11.58 -0.64
C GLN A 143 17.72 10.90 0.10
N GLY A 144 17.39 9.97 0.99
CA GLY A 144 18.36 9.15 1.70
C GLY A 144 17.86 7.71 1.86
N VAL A 145 18.77 6.81 2.24
CA VAL A 145 18.40 5.47 2.70
C VAL A 145 17.71 5.58 4.07
N ILE A 146 16.71 4.76 4.28
CA ILE A 146 15.89 4.85 5.50
C ILE A 146 16.48 3.98 6.59
N ALA A 147 16.70 4.56 7.78
CA ALA A 147 16.96 3.82 9.00
C ALA A 147 15.76 3.98 9.95
N HIS A 148 15.22 2.86 10.41
CA HIS A 148 14.12 2.85 11.37
C HIS A 148 14.61 2.48 12.76
N TYR A 149 14.06 3.16 13.77
CA TYR A 149 14.16 2.80 15.18
C TYR A 149 12.76 2.51 15.68
N ASP A 150 12.47 1.24 15.99
CA ASP A 150 11.14 0.77 16.37
C ASP A 150 11.13 0.29 17.83
N LEU A 151 10.58 1.10 18.73
CA LEU A 151 10.50 0.76 20.15
C LEU A 151 9.57 -0.43 20.43
N ALA A 152 8.63 -0.75 19.53
CA ALA A 152 7.83 -1.96 19.66
C ALA A 152 8.66 -3.23 19.46
N ASN A 153 9.86 -3.11 18.87
CA ASN A 153 10.80 -4.21 18.60
C ASN A 153 12.10 -4.12 19.43
N TRP A 154 12.05 -3.47 20.59
CA TRP A 154 13.22 -3.11 21.40
C TRP A 154 14.05 -4.31 21.89
N ASN A 155 13.42 -5.47 22.07
CA ASN A 155 14.07 -6.67 22.60
C ASN A 155 14.58 -7.63 21.50
N SER A 156 14.43 -7.27 20.24
CA SER A 156 14.82 -8.09 19.10
C SER A 156 15.64 -7.26 18.08
N CYS A 157 15.00 -6.42 17.30
CA CYS A 157 15.64 -5.59 16.28
C CYS A 157 15.18 -4.12 16.43
N LEU A 158 15.75 -3.42 17.42
CA LEU A 158 15.40 -2.03 17.73
C LEU A 158 15.64 -1.11 16.53
N ALA A 159 16.74 -1.31 15.81
CA ALA A 159 17.15 -0.44 14.73
C ALA A 159 17.52 -1.25 13.48
N ILE A 160 17.08 -0.78 12.33
CA ILE A 160 17.39 -1.37 11.04
C ILE A 160 17.74 -0.30 10.02
N LEU A 161 18.83 -0.52 9.29
CA LEU A 161 19.16 0.22 8.08
C LEU A 161 18.60 -0.57 6.90
N THR A 162 17.72 0.04 6.14
CA THR A 162 17.09 -0.57 4.97
C THR A 162 17.88 -0.28 3.70
N GLU A 163 17.47 -0.89 2.58
CA GLU A 163 17.88 -0.50 1.24
C GLU A 163 16.85 0.43 0.56
N ASP A 164 15.77 0.76 1.27
CA ASP A 164 14.71 1.61 0.75
C ASP A 164 15.14 3.09 0.79
N LEU A 165 14.75 3.83 -0.22
CA LEU A 165 14.97 5.27 -0.33
C LEU A 165 13.71 6.04 0.03
N GLY A 166 13.89 7.13 0.75
CA GLY A 166 12.80 8.03 1.11
C GLY A 166 13.25 9.48 1.22
N VAL A 167 12.26 10.34 1.39
CA VAL A 167 12.46 11.79 1.59
C VAL A 167 11.62 12.20 2.80
N ARG A 168 12.21 13.01 3.68
CA ARG A 168 11.44 13.67 4.73
C ARG A 168 10.80 14.92 4.15
N SER A 169 9.47 14.99 4.17
CA SER A 169 8.68 16.18 3.80
C SER A 169 8.33 17.02 5.03
#